data_6a4ce1d34473fc185e616868bea7374e
#
_entry.id   6a4ce1d34473fc185e616868bea7374e
#
_cell.length_a   1.000
_cell.length_b   1.000
_cell.length_c   1.000
_cell.angle_alpha   90.00
_cell.angle_beta   90.00
_cell.angle_gamma   90.00
#
_symmetry.space_group_name_H-M   'P 1'
#
loop_
_entity.id
_entity.type
_entity.pdbx_description
1 polymer ?
#
loop_
_entity_poly.entity_id
_entity_poly.type
_entity_poly.pdbx_seq_one_letter_code
_entity_poly.pdbx_strand_id
1 'polypeptide(L)'
;MGPRVSTSILADRLTGMIGPRASVARGVLDQHGQSESHYRNLPPDIVVFPETTQEVADIVKLCASAGMPIVPFGAGTSLEGNAAAVAGGVCFDFVRMNKVLTVHESDMDVVVQPGITRKQLNAELRGTGLFFPIDPGADASIGGMTSTRASGTMAVRYGTMKDNVMALEVVLADGRVIRTARRARKSAAGYDLTRMFVGAEGTLGVITEVTLKVHPVPQAISAAVCSFDTLHDAVDTAISVIQSAIPVARIELLDDVMMRGINAYAKLGYREAPTLFFEFHGSETSVAEQAEAAQAIAADHRGHGFAWAKAQEDRSRLWHARDNTLYAGLGLRPGARAVITDVCVPISRLAECLTETRRDADEHGFTAPIVGHVGDGNFHMLILIDPAKPDEAEGAKALQARMVARAIAMDGTCTGEHGIGLGKIDYLADELGEAVDVMKSIKTALDPDGLMNPGKIFASGVHA
;
A
#
# COMPACT_ATOMS: atom_id res chain seq x y z
N MET A 1 -3.36 9.81 31.44
CA MET A 1 -4.62 9.08 31.12
C MET A 1 -5.51 8.99 32.36
N GLY A 2 -6.76 9.46 32.25
CA GLY A 2 -7.80 9.14 33.23
C GLY A 2 -8.16 7.65 33.25
N PRO A 3 -8.88 7.12 34.23
CA PRO A 3 -9.31 5.73 34.24
C PRO A 3 -10.21 5.46 33.03
N ARG A 4 -9.93 4.37 32.28
CA ARG A 4 -10.79 3.93 31.19
C ARG A 4 -12.21 3.66 31.65
N VAL A 5 -13.19 4.17 30.92
CA VAL A 5 -14.59 3.81 31.12
C VAL A 5 -14.79 2.34 30.71
N SER A 6 -15.67 1.63 31.39
CA SER A 6 -16.02 0.24 31.06
C SER A 6 -16.50 0.13 29.60
N THR A 7 -16.01 -0.88 28.89
CA THR A 7 -16.40 -1.17 27.49
C THR A 7 -17.92 -1.29 27.32
N SER A 8 -18.63 -1.89 28.31
CA SER A 8 -20.09 -2.03 28.27
C SER A 8 -20.81 -0.68 28.29
N ILE A 9 -20.38 0.23 29.17
CA ILE A 9 -20.97 1.59 29.29
C ILE A 9 -20.73 2.36 27.97
N LEU A 10 -19.54 2.25 27.42
CA LEU A 10 -19.23 2.91 26.14
C LEU A 10 -20.05 2.32 24.99
N ALA A 11 -20.20 1.00 24.93
CA ALA A 11 -21.01 0.31 23.94
C ALA A 11 -22.49 0.75 23.99
N ASP A 12 -23.08 0.86 25.19
CA ASP A 12 -24.45 1.35 25.36
C ASP A 12 -24.60 2.79 24.87
N ARG A 13 -23.62 3.68 25.18
CA ARG A 13 -23.63 5.07 24.68
C ARG A 13 -23.53 5.14 23.18
N LEU A 14 -22.61 4.37 22.57
CA LEU A 14 -22.45 4.29 21.13
C LEU A 14 -23.70 3.73 20.44
N THR A 15 -24.32 2.70 21.02
CA THR A 15 -25.61 2.17 20.54
C THR A 15 -26.72 3.24 20.65
N GLY A 16 -26.72 4.05 21.69
CA GLY A 16 -27.65 5.19 21.82
C GLY A 16 -27.44 6.26 20.73
N MET A 17 -26.22 6.44 20.26
CA MET A 17 -25.87 7.43 19.21
C MET A 17 -26.17 6.95 17.79
N ILE A 18 -25.76 5.74 17.44
CA ILE A 18 -25.78 5.25 16.05
C ILE A 18 -26.56 3.94 15.87
N GLY A 19 -27.29 3.50 16.90
CA GLY A 19 -28.13 2.31 16.86
C GLY A 19 -27.33 1.02 16.61
N PRO A 20 -27.86 0.10 15.76
CA PRO A 20 -27.23 -1.19 15.49
C PRO A 20 -25.90 -1.09 14.69
N ARG A 21 -25.47 0.12 14.36
CA ARG A 21 -24.15 0.40 13.75
C ARG A 21 -23.00 0.43 14.76
N ALA A 22 -23.27 0.23 16.05
CA ALA A 22 -22.28 -0.10 17.06
C ALA A 22 -22.41 -1.59 17.40
N SER A 23 -21.32 -2.35 17.35
CA SER A 23 -21.34 -3.80 17.53
C SER A 23 -20.25 -4.27 18.49
N VAL A 24 -20.64 -5.18 19.39
CA VAL A 24 -19.76 -5.96 20.27
C VAL A 24 -19.87 -7.46 19.95
N ALA A 25 -20.51 -7.82 18.85
CA ALA A 25 -20.69 -9.21 18.44
C ALA A 25 -19.32 -9.83 18.09
N ARG A 26 -19.01 -10.96 18.71
CA ARG A 26 -17.68 -11.59 18.61
C ARG A 26 -17.21 -11.81 17.17
N GLY A 27 -18.10 -12.29 16.30
CA GLY A 27 -17.73 -12.51 14.89
C GLY A 27 -17.34 -11.21 14.18
N VAL A 28 -17.97 -10.08 14.52
CA VAL A 28 -17.62 -8.76 13.98
C VAL A 28 -16.28 -8.31 14.54
N LEU A 29 -16.05 -8.44 15.85
CA LEU A 29 -14.77 -8.09 16.48
C LEU A 29 -13.62 -8.91 15.89
N ASP A 30 -13.78 -10.22 15.79
CA ASP A 30 -12.77 -11.13 15.27
C ASP A 30 -12.41 -10.81 13.80
N GLN A 31 -13.40 -10.43 12.98
CA GLN A 31 -13.18 -10.01 11.60
C GLN A 31 -12.33 -8.73 11.52
N HIS A 32 -12.55 -7.76 12.42
CA HIS A 32 -11.81 -6.50 12.43
C HIS A 32 -10.46 -6.58 13.15
N GLY A 33 -10.13 -7.71 13.74
CA GLY A 33 -8.79 -7.98 14.27
C GLY A 33 -7.86 -8.64 13.26
N GLN A 34 -8.39 -9.07 12.10
CA GLN A 34 -7.65 -9.78 11.04
C GLN A 34 -7.28 -8.84 9.89
N SER A 35 -6.20 -9.16 9.22
CA SER A 35 -5.79 -8.56 7.94
C SER A 35 -5.14 -9.63 7.06
N GLU A 36 -4.75 -9.28 5.86
CA GLU A 36 -3.99 -10.20 4.95
C GLU A 36 -2.55 -10.44 5.42
N SER A 37 -2.14 -9.85 6.54
CA SER A 37 -0.81 -9.99 7.12
C SER A 37 -0.60 -11.32 7.85
N HIS A 38 0.65 -11.62 8.17
CA HIS A 38 1.02 -12.78 8.99
C HIS A 38 0.86 -12.56 10.50
N TYR A 39 0.48 -11.33 10.94
CA TYR A 39 0.32 -11.00 12.34
C TYR A 39 -0.87 -11.73 12.97
N ARG A 40 -0.81 -11.92 14.31
CA ARG A 40 -1.90 -12.54 15.04
C ARG A 40 -3.16 -11.67 15.02
N ASN A 41 -4.32 -12.30 15.13
CA ASN A 41 -5.58 -11.61 15.30
C ASN A 41 -5.56 -10.77 16.61
N LEU A 42 -5.84 -9.47 16.49
CA LEU A 42 -5.93 -8.51 17.60
C LEU A 42 -7.25 -7.72 17.46
N PRO A 43 -8.38 -8.30 17.93
CA PRO A 43 -9.68 -7.69 17.76
C PRO A 43 -9.85 -6.42 18.62
N PRO A 44 -10.64 -5.43 18.14
CA PRO A 44 -11.04 -4.29 18.96
C PRO A 44 -12.07 -4.69 20.03
N ASP A 45 -12.37 -3.77 20.96
CA ASP A 45 -13.43 -3.97 21.96
C ASP A 45 -14.82 -3.68 21.40
N ILE A 46 -14.93 -2.74 20.47
CA ILE A 46 -16.18 -2.30 19.83
C ILE A 46 -15.89 -1.98 18.37
N VAL A 47 -16.82 -2.27 17.46
CA VAL A 47 -16.79 -1.81 16.07
C VAL A 47 -17.94 -0.85 15.83
N VAL A 48 -17.66 0.30 15.21
CA VAL A 48 -18.64 1.29 14.78
C VAL A 48 -18.60 1.49 13.28
N PHE A 49 -19.79 1.67 12.68
CA PHE A 49 -19.98 1.88 11.25
C PHE A 49 -20.57 3.27 11.00
N PRO A 50 -19.77 4.36 11.04
CA PRO A 50 -20.25 5.71 10.85
C PRO A 50 -20.71 5.94 9.39
N GLU A 51 -21.60 6.90 9.19
CA GLU A 51 -22.13 7.29 7.88
C GLU A 51 -21.78 8.75 7.53
N THR A 52 -21.37 9.55 8.51
CA THR A 52 -21.06 10.97 8.35
C THR A 52 -19.84 11.40 9.13
N THR A 53 -19.17 12.47 8.67
CA THR A 53 -18.07 13.11 9.41
C THR A 53 -18.50 13.56 10.81
N GLN A 54 -19.74 14.04 10.97
CA GLN A 54 -20.24 14.47 12.27
C GLN A 54 -20.34 13.30 13.25
N GLU A 55 -20.84 12.13 12.81
CA GLU A 55 -20.85 10.92 13.65
C GLU A 55 -19.42 10.52 14.06
N VAL A 56 -18.47 10.55 13.13
CA VAL A 56 -17.05 10.28 13.45
C VAL A 56 -16.56 11.25 14.51
N ALA A 57 -16.80 12.55 14.35
CA ALA A 57 -16.36 13.57 15.32
C ALA A 57 -16.97 13.37 16.70
N ASP A 58 -18.24 13.04 16.78
CA ASP A 58 -18.94 12.84 18.06
C ASP A 58 -18.50 11.54 18.75
N ILE A 59 -18.27 10.46 17.98
CA ILE A 59 -17.71 9.21 18.51
C ILE A 59 -16.27 9.41 18.98
N VAL A 60 -15.44 10.16 18.25
CA VAL A 60 -14.06 10.50 18.66
C VAL A 60 -14.06 11.25 20.00
N LYS A 61 -14.91 12.29 20.17
CA LYS A 61 -15.05 13.00 21.45
C LYS A 61 -15.46 12.07 22.59
N LEU A 62 -16.37 11.14 22.29
CA LEU A 62 -16.81 10.16 23.29
C LEU A 62 -15.66 9.22 23.68
N CYS A 63 -14.88 8.71 22.70
CA CYS A 63 -13.70 7.89 22.95
C CYS A 63 -12.65 8.66 23.77
N ALA A 64 -12.35 9.90 23.38
CA ALA A 64 -11.42 10.76 24.11
C ALA A 64 -11.83 10.95 25.57
N SER A 65 -13.10 11.27 25.83
CA SER A 65 -13.63 11.42 27.19
C SER A 65 -13.58 10.12 28.01
N ALA A 66 -13.57 8.97 27.34
CA ALA A 66 -13.54 7.64 27.95
C ALA A 66 -12.11 7.05 28.07
N GLY A 67 -11.08 7.74 27.56
CA GLY A 67 -9.72 7.22 27.48
C GLY A 67 -9.62 5.96 26.60
N MET A 68 -10.49 5.85 25.59
CA MET A 68 -10.62 4.64 24.76
C MET A 68 -9.87 4.80 23.43
N PRO A 69 -8.96 3.88 23.07
CA PRO A 69 -8.26 3.91 21.79
C PRO A 69 -9.19 3.89 20.58
N ILE A 70 -8.73 4.51 19.50
CA ILE A 70 -9.43 4.64 18.23
C ILE A 70 -8.59 3.95 17.14
N VAL A 71 -9.19 3.02 16.41
CA VAL A 71 -8.54 2.28 15.33
C VAL A 71 -9.33 2.47 14.03
N PRO A 72 -8.88 3.31 13.09
CA PRO A 72 -9.52 3.40 11.77
C PRO A 72 -9.32 2.11 10.98
N PHE A 73 -10.38 1.67 10.28
CA PHE A 73 -10.39 0.43 9.50
C PHE A 73 -11.01 0.68 8.12
N GLY A 74 -10.34 0.22 7.10
CA GLY A 74 -10.81 0.27 5.71
C GLY A 74 -11.23 -1.11 5.21
N ALA A 75 -10.54 -1.63 4.18
CA ALA A 75 -10.81 -2.94 3.60
C ALA A 75 -10.08 -4.11 4.31
N GLY A 76 -9.25 -3.85 5.32
CA GLY A 76 -8.50 -4.89 6.04
C GLY A 76 -7.36 -5.53 5.24
N THR A 77 -6.91 -4.92 4.15
CA THR A 77 -5.91 -5.47 3.21
C THR A 77 -4.47 -5.07 3.51
N SER A 78 -4.21 -4.36 4.60
CA SER A 78 -2.86 -3.93 4.97
C SER A 78 -1.99 -5.09 5.44
N LEU A 79 -0.67 -5.03 5.13
CA LEU A 79 0.27 -6.14 5.33
C LEU A 79 1.15 -6.00 6.58
N GLU A 80 1.22 -4.80 7.20
CA GLU A 80 2.08 -4.54 8.36
C GLU A 80 1.29 -4.43 9.69
N GLY A 81 0.05 -4.94 9.73
CA GLY A 81 -0.79 -4.88 10.93
C GLY A 81 -1.29 -3.47 11.27
N ASN A 82 -1.40 -2.58 10.29
CA ASN A 82 -1.72 -1.16 10.47
C ASN A 82 -3.08 -0.92 11.15
N ALA A 83 -4.05 -1.83 11.00
CA ALA A 83 -5.38 -1.75 11.62
C ALA A 83 -5.56 -2.69 12.84
N ALA A 84 -4.49 -3.33 13.33
CA ALA A 84 -4.56 -4.22 14.49
C ALA A 84 -4.83 -3.46 15.79
N ALA A 85 -5.82 -3.86 16.58
CA ALA A 85 -6.20 -3.18 17.80
C ALA A 85 -5.32 -3.61 19.00
N VAL A 86 -4.03 -3.26 18.97
CA VAL A 86 -3.03 -3.70 19.98
C VAL A 86 -3.36 -3.29 21.41
N ALA A 87 -4.16 -2.26 21.59
CA ALA A 87 -4.62 -1.76 22.88
C ALA A 87 -6.14 -1.91 23.06
N GLY A 88 -6.81 -2.76 22.26
CA GLY A 88 -8.25 -2.82 22.18
C GLY A 88 -8.81 -1.52 21.59
N GLY A 89 -9.96 -1.06 22.09
CA GLY A 89 -10.55 0.22 21.72
C GLY A 89 -11.70 0.11 20.72
N VAL A 90 -12.05 1.25 20.13
CA VAL A 90 -13.15 1.37 19.16
C VAL A 90 -12.59 1.37 17.74
N CYS A 91 -12.97 0.37 16.96
CA CYS A 91 -12.67 0.29 15.54
C CYS A 91 -13.72 1.05 14.73
N PHE A 92 -13.28 1.94 13.85
CA PHE A 92 -14.12 2.72 12.95
C PHE A 92 -14.08 2.10 11.56
N ASP A 93 -15.07 1.31 11.20
CA ASP A 93 -15.18 0.73 9.86
C ASP A 93 -15.93 1.70 8.92
N PHE A 94 -15.24 2.15 7.88
CA PHE A 94 -15.75 3.13 6.93
C PHE A 94 -16.55 2.53 5.76
N VAL A 95 -16.90 1.25 5.80
CA VAL A 95 -17.64 0.59 4.71
C VAL A 95 -18.95 1.31 4.34
N ARG A 96 -19.56 2.06 5.27
CA ARG A 96 -20.78 2.86 5.04
C ARG A 96 -20.50 4.29 4.55
N MET A 97 -19.27 4.76 4.64
CA MET A 97 -18.81 6.03 4.07
C MET A 97 -18.08 5.77 2.74
N ASN A 98 -18.80 5.35 1.72
CA ASN A 98 -18.25 4.82 0.47
C ASN A 98 -18.77 5.53 -0.79
N LYS A 99 -19.16 6.81 -0.68
CA LYS A 99 -19.75 7.58 -1.77
C LYS A 99 -18.71 8.41 -2.51
N VAL A 100 -18.91 8.58 -3.82
CA VAL A 100 -18.37 9.70 -4.59
C VAL A 100 -19.25 10.91 -4.30
N LEU A 101 -18.67 11.95 -3.69
CA LEU A 101 -19.39 13.15 -3.29
C LEU A 101 -19.51 14.14 -4.45
N THR A 102 -18.44 14.32 -5.20
CA THR A 102 -18.41 15.26 -6.34
C THR A 102 -17.34 14.83 -7.34
N VAL A 103 -17.65 14.88 -8.63
CA VAL A 103 -16.68 14.75 -9.72
C VAL A 103 -16.55 16.10 -10.41
N HIS A 104 -15.34 16.65 -10.46
CA HIS A 104 -15.02 17.89 -11.17
C HIS A 104 -14.26 17.54 -12.44
N GLU A 105 -15.00 17.17 -13.48
CA GLU A 105 -14.43 16.64 -14.74
C GLU A 105 -13.44 17.62 -15.38
N SER A 106 -13.77 18.91 -15.45
CA SER A 106 -12.92 19.94 -16.05
C SER A 106 -11.63 20.20 -15.26
N ASP A 107 -11.63 19.96 -13.94
CA ASP A 107 -10.48 20.14 -13.06
C ASP A 107 -9.68 18.84 -12.91
N MET A 108 -10.27 17.70 -13.35
CA MET A 108 -9.73 16.36 -13.19
C MET A 108 -9.44 16.03 -11.72
N ASP A 109 -10.42 16.28 -10.86
CA ASP A 109 -10.40 15.87 -9.46
C ASP A 109 -11.75 15.31 -9.01
N VAL A 110 -11.72 14.51 -7.95
CA VAL A 110 -12.90 13.91 -7.35
C VAL A 110 -12.83 14.00 -5.83
N VAL A 111 -13.97 14.24 -5.19
CA VAL A 111 -14.11 14.21 -3.73
C VAL A 111 -14.85 12.92 -3.35
N VAL A 112 -14.27 12.12 -2.47
CA VAL A 112 -14.81 10.81 -2.08
C VAL A 112 -14.80 10.61 -0.58
N GLN A 113 -15.66 9.74 -0.10
CA GLN A 113 -15.62 9.22 1.27
C GLN A 113 -14.55 8.11 1.39
N PRO A 114 -13.96 7.89 2.58
CA PRO A 114 -12.78 7.05 2.74
C PRO A 114 -13.01 5.55 2.52
N GLY A 115 -14.22 5.07 2.69
CA GLY A 115 -14.58 3.65 2.56
C GLY A 115 -14.79 3.17 1.12
N ILE A 116 -14.87 4.07 0.13
CA ILE A 116 -14.98 3.66 -1.27
C ILE A 116 -13.71 2.93 -1.71
N THR A 117 -13.84 1.79 -2.42
CA THR A 117 -12.69 1.10 -2.96
C THR A 117 -12.23 1.70 -4.30
N ARG A 118 -10.98 1.44 -4.68
CA ARG A 118 -10.45 1.86 -5.98
C ARG A 118 -11.31 1.37 -7.14
N LYS A 119 -11.75 0.11 -7.09
CA LYS A 119 -12.58 -0.46 -8.16
C LYS A 119 -13.96 0.20 -8.22
N GLN A 120 -14.58 0.46 -7.07
CA GLN A 120 -15.84 1.20 -7.01
C GLN A 120 -15.68 2.61 -7.56
N LEU A 121 -14.62 3.35 -7.14
CA LEU A 121 -14.35 4.68 -7.66
C LEU A 121 -14.20 4.67 -9.19
N ASN A 122 -13.41 3.76 -9.75
CA ASN A 122 -13.24 3.67 -11.20
C ASN A 122 -14.52 3.21 -11.93
N ALA A 123 -15.40 2.49 -11.26
CA ALA A 123 -16.73 2.17 -11.80
C ALA A 123 -17.63 3.43 -11.89
N GLU A 124 -17.63 4.27 -10.85
CA GLU A 124 -18.36 5.54 -10.81
C GLU A 124 -17.83 6.57 -11.83
N LEU A 125 -16.52 6.56 -12.09
CA LEU A 125 -15.89 7.42 -13.09
C LEU A 125 -16.14 6.99 -14.55
N ARG A 126 -16.76 5.81 -14.79
CA ARG A 126 -17.10 5.37 -16.14
C ARG A 126 -17.98 6.41 -16.84
N GLY A 127 -17.63 6.76 -18.06
CA GLY A 127 -18.37 7.74 -18.85
C GLY A 127 -17.88 9.17 -18.71
N THR A 128 -17.05 9.48 -17.70
CA THR A 128 -16.39 10.81 -17.59
C THR A 128 -15.13 10.94 -18.43
N GLY A 129 -14.59 9.82 -18.93
CA GLY A 129 -13.27 9.78 -19.58
C GLY A 129 -12.10 9.89 -18.61
N LEU A 130 -12.33 9.77 -17.31
CA LEU A 130 -11.33 9.86 -16.26
C LEU A 130 -11.18 8.52 -15.50
N PHE A 131 -10.02 8.32 -14.89
CA PHE A 131 -9.76 7.18 -14.02
C PHE A 131 -8.80 7.54 -12.88
N PHE A 132 -8.86 6.77 -11.80
CA PHE A 132 -7.91 6.84 -10.69
C PHE A 132 -6.87 5.73 -10.84
N PRO A 133 -5.56 6.08 -10.98
CA PRO A 133 -4.55 5.13 -11.44
C PRO A 133 -3.93 4.26 -10.34
N ILE A 134 -3.96 4.67 -9.05
CA ILE A 134 -3.21 3.97 -8.01
C ILE A 134 -3.82 2.59 -7.76
N ASP A 135 -3.03 1.54 -7.97
CA ASP A 135 -3.48 0.16 -8.06
C ASP A 135 -2.68 -0.81 -7.19
N PRO A 136 -2.78 -0.70 -5.85
CA PRO A 136 -2.22 -1.72 -4.98
C PRO A 136 -2.81 -3.09 -5.31
N GLY A 137 -2.09 -4.17 -4.98
CA GLY A 137 -2.49 -5.54 -5.34
C GLY A 137 -3.89 -5.95 -4.88
N ALA A 138 -4.38 -5.38 -3.77
CA ALA A 138 -5.72 -5.61 -3.24
C ALA A 138 -6.73 -4.52 -3.68
N ASP A 139 -8.04 -4.81 -3.60
CA ASP A 139 -9.09 -3.80 -3.76
C ASP A 139 -9.27 -3.02 -2.45
N ALA A 140 -8.28 -2.16 -2.16
CA ALA A 140 -8.22 -1.37 -0.94
C ALA A 140 -9.17 -0.17 -0.97
N SER A 141 -9.60 0.27 0.23
CA SER A 141 -10.37 1.52 0.38
C SER A 141 -9.48 2.75 0.20
N ILE A 142 -10.02 3.82 -0.36
CA ILE A 142 -9.29 5.08 -0.61
C ILE A 142 -8.72 5.68 0.69
N GLY A 143 -9.47 5.61 1.80
CA GLY A 143 -8.99 6.06 3.11
C GLY A 143 -7.83 5.21 3.63
N GLY A 144 -7.89 3.88 3.45
CA GLY A 144 -6.79 2.97 3.78
C GLY A 144 -5.55 3.24 2.94
N MET A 145 -5.70 3.34 1.62
CA MET A 145 -4.61 3.70 0.69
C MET A 145 -3.96 5.04 1.06
N THR A 146 -4.78 6.03 1.42
CA THR A 146 -4.27 7.34 1.87
C THR A 146 -3.48 7.21 3.17
N SER A 147 -3.99 6.42 4.12
CA SER A 147 -3.38 6.24 5.44
C SER A 147 -2.05 5.50 5.40
N THR A 148 -1.86 4.55 4.47
CA THR A 148 -0.60 3.81 4.29
C THR A 148 0.32 4.44 3.25
N ARG A 149 -0.09 5.52 2.58
CA ARG A 149 0.64 6.12 1.44
C ARG A 149 0.86 5.11 0.32
N ALA A 150 -0.17 4.31 0.03
CA ALA A 150 -0.11 3.23 -0.93
C ALA A 150 0.43 3.66 -2.31
N SER A 151 1.05 2.73 -2.97
CA SER A 151 1.57 2.83 -4.32
C SER A 151 0.86 1.79 -5.22
N GLY A 152 1.57 1.20 -6.16
CA GLY A 152 1.09 0.18 -7.09
C GLY A 152 1.87 0.19 -8.39
N THR A 153 1.47 -0.66 -9.31
CA THR A 153 2.22 -0.90 -10.55
C THR A 153 2.29 0.32 -11.49
N MET A 154 1.31 1.22 -11.39
CA MET A 154 1.25 2.44 -12.21
C MET A 154 1.93 3.67 -11.58
N ALA A 155 2.55 3.53 -10.40
CA ALA A 155 3.17 4.65 -9.70
C ALA A 155 4.30 5.30 -10.49
N VAL A 156 5.07 4.54 -11.25
CA VAL A 156 6.16 5.01 -12.11
C VAL A 156 5.72 6.12 -13.08
N ARG A 157 4.46 6.11 -13.51
CA ARG A 157 3.88 7.13 -14.40
C ARG A 157 3.04 8.16 -13.68
N TYR A 158 2.20 7.70 -12.77
CA TYR A 158 1.13 8.53 -12.20
C TYR A 158 1.43 8.99 -10.78
N GLY A 159 2.56 8.55 -10.20
CA GLY A 159 2.90 8.79 -8.79
C GLY A 159 2.12 7.88 -7.85
N THR A 160 2.31 8.08 -6.55
CA THR A 160 1.66 7.33 -5.46
C THR A 160 0.45 8.07 -4.91
N MET A 161 -0.16 7.56 -3.83
CA MET A 161 -1.18 8.31 -3.08
C MET A 161 -0.68 9.69 -2.63
N LYS A 162 0.61 9.80 -2.26
CA LYS A 162 1.24 11.07 -1.90
C LYS A 162 1.09 12.15 -3.00
N ASP A 163 1.14 11.75 -4.27
CA ASP A 163 1.11 12.65 -5.41
C ASP A 163 -0.31 12.94 -5.91
N ASN A 164 -1.25 12.05 -5.60
CA ASN A 164 -2.62 12.08 -6.09
C ASN A 164 -3.65 12.57 -5.07
N VAL A 165 -3.33 12.60 -3.77
CA VAL A 165 -4.18 13.22 -2.75
C VAL A 165 -3.93 14.72 -2.71
N MET A 166 -4.96 15.51 -3.02
CA MET A 166 -4.90 16.98 -3.08
C MET A 166 -5.31 17.64 -1.76
N ALA A 167 -6.30 17.09 -1.08
CA ALA A 167 -6.80 17.59 0.20
C ALA A 167 -7.50 16.47 0.98
N LEU A 168 -7.60 16.66 2.29
CA LEU A 168 -8.30 15.76 3.20
C LEU A 168 -9.25 16.53 4.10
N GLU A 169 -10.35 15.91 4.49
CA GLU A 169 -11.08 16.24 5.70
C GLU A 169 -10.70 15.22 6.78
N VAL A 170 -10.33 15.70 7.95
CA VAL A 170 -9.79 14.86 9.04
C VAL A 170 -10.44 15.25 10.35
N VAL A 171 -10.83 14.26 11.14
CA VAL A 171 -11.24 14.42 12.54
C VAL A 171 -10.02 14.18 13.43
N LEU A 172 -9.63 15.20 14.19
CA LEU A 172 -8.50 15.14 15.15
C LEU A 172 -8.91 14.44 16.46
N ALA A 173 -7.93 14.14 17.31
CA ALA A 173 -8.14 13.43 18.60
C ALA A 173 -9.10 14.15 19.56
N ASP A 174 -9.23 15.46 19.47
CA ASP A 174 -10.17 16.28 20.22
C ASP A 174 -11.56 16.42 19.58
N GLY A 175 -11.78 15.75 18.43
CA GLY A 175 -13.01 15.76 17.66
C GLY A 175 -13.22 17.01 16.79
N ARG A 176 -12.23 17.91 16.65
CA ARG A 176 -12.28 18.98 15.65
C ARG A 176 -12.20 18.38 14.25
N VAL A 177 -13.00 18.94 13.34
CA VAL A 177 -12.95 18.63 11.91
C VAL A 177 -12.13 19.70 11.22
N ILE A 178 -11.10 19.29 10.49
CA ILE A 178 -10.26 20.20 9.71
C ILE A 178 -10.23 19.80 8.25
N ARG A 179 -9.97 20.79 7.37
CA ARG A 179 -9.58 20.56 5.97
C ARG A 179 -8.13 20.93 5.79
N THR A 180 -7.33 20.00 5.26
CA THR A 180 -5.87 20.17 5.14
C THR A 180 -5.47 21.15 4.03
N ALA A 181 -6.28 21.26 2.97
CA ALA A 181 -6.06 22.13 1.82
C ALA A 181 -7.37 22.44 1.10
N ARG A 182 -7.30 23.29 0.07
CA ARG A 182 -8.34 23.52 -0.93
C ARG A 182 -8.04 22.70 -2.19
N ARG A 183 -8.94 22.71 -3.17
CA ARG A 183 -8.82 21.99 -4.45
C ARG A 183 -7.81 22.57 -5.45
N ALA A 184 -7.23 23.74 -5.16
CA ALA A 184 -6.25 24.34 -6.06
C ALA A 184 -5.02 23.43 -6.20
N ARG A 185 -4.56 23.22 -7.44
CA ARG A 185 -3.40 22.35 -7.74
C ARG A 185 -2.08 22.87 -7.18
N LYS A 186 -1.98 24.16 -6.89
CA LYS A 186 -0.80 24.78 -6.28
C LYS A 186 -1.23 25.66 -5.11
N SER A 187 -0.52 25.54 -4.00
CA SER A 187 -0.67 26.41 -2.84
C SER A 187 0.68 26.53 -2.13
N ALA A 188 1.00 27.73 -1.65
CA ALA A 188 2.12 28.00 -0.76
C ALA A 188 1.63 28.57 0.58
N ALA A 189 0.37 28.29 0.95
CA ALA A 189 -0.28 28.85 2.14
C ALA A 189 0.00 27.99 3.38
N GLY A 190 1.14 28.20 4.01
CA GLY A 190 1.53 27.51 5.25
C GLY A 190 2.11 26.12 5.05
N TYR A 191 2.10 25.31 6.10
CA TYR A 191 2.61 23.94 6.07
C TYR A 191 1.70 23.00 5.27
N ASP A 192 2.29 22.02 4.59
CA ASP A 192 1.55 20.99 3.84
C ASP A 192 0.99 19.93 4.81
N LEU A 193 -0.17 20.23 5.38
CA LEU A 193 -0.86 19.28 6.26
C LEU A 193 -1.33 18.03 5.50
N THR A 194 -1.66 18.14 4.22
CA THR A 194 -2.11 16.99 3.44
C THR A 194 -1.05 15.90 3.43
N ARG A 195 0.22 16.27 3.15
CA ARG A 195 1.33 15.31 3.15
C ARG A 195 1.66 14.74 4.52
N MET A 196 1.33 15.46 5.59
CA MET A 196 1.50 14.99 6.97
C MET A 196 0.50 13.88 7.34
N PHE A 197 -0.75 13.96 6.86
CA PHE A 197 -1.77 12.93 7.12
C PHE A 197 -1.69 11.75 6.14
N VAL A 198 -1.20 11.95 4.92
CA VAL A 198 -0.96 10.87 3.96
C VAL A 198 0.21 10.01 4.43
N GLY A 199 -0.08 8.76 4.80
CA GLY A 199 0.90 7.83 5.39
C GLY A 199 1.00 7.91 6.91
N ALA A 200 0.07 8.61 7.60
CA ALA A 200 0.04 8.69 9.05
C ALA A 200 -0.61 7.46 9.72
N GLU A 201 -1.10 6.50 8.96
CA GLU A 201 -1.68 5.23 9.44
C GLU A 201 -2.75 5.39 10.53
N GLY A 202 -3.53 6.49 10.45
CA GLY A 202 -4.56 6.81 11.45
C GLY A 202 -4.02 7.28 12.80
N THR A 203 -2.72 7.50 12.94
CA THR A 203 -2.11 7.90 14.22
C THR A 203 -2.25 9.40 14.54
N LEU A 204 -2.55 10.24 13.53
CA LEU A 204 -2.69 11.69 13.71
C LEU A 204 -4.15 12.16 13.64
N GLY A 205 -5.07 11.34 13.16
CA GLY A 205 -6.47 11.65 13.01
C GLY A 205 -7.20 10.66 12.13
N VAL A 206 -8.51 10.82 12.01
CA VAL A 206 -9.41 9.96 11.23
C VAL A 206 -9.84 10.66 9.95
N ILE A 207 -9.51 10.12 8.79
CA ILE A 207 -9.85 10.68 7.48
C ILE A 207 -11.32 10.42 7.18
N THR A 208 -12.07 11.45 6.80
CA THR A 208 -13.51 11.37 6.47
C THR A 208 -13.86 11.80 5.05
N GLU A 209 -13.01 12.59 4.38
CA GLU A 209 -13.10 12.86 2.95
C GLU A 209 -11.71 12.92 2.33
N VAL A 210 -11.60 12.49 1.07
CA VAL A 210 -10.37 12.55 0.28
C VAL A 210 -10.67 13.25 -1.05
N THR A 211 -9.93 14.31 -1.35
CA THR A 211 -9.91 14.93 -2.67
C THR A 211 -8.75 14.34 -3.47
N LEU A 212 -9.05 13.69 -4.57
CA LEU A 212 -8.09 12.97 -5.41
C LEU A 212 -7.95 13.63 -6.77
N LYS A 213 -6.72 13.70 -7.26
CA LYS A 213 -6.44 13.91 -8.66
C LYS A 213 -6.80 12.66 -9.45
N VAL A 214 -7.52 12.82 -10.55
CA VAL A 214 -7.82 11.77 -11.52
C VAL A 214 -7.20 12.12 -12.87
N HIS A 215 -7.06 11.12 -13.74
CA HIS A 215 -6.32 11.22 -14.98
C HIS A 215 -7.22 10.83 -16.17
N PRO A 216 -6.97 11.40 -17.37
CA PRO A 216 -7.67 10.97 -18.59
C PRO A 216 -7.38 9.49 -18.88
N VAL A 217 -8.43 8.77 -19.28
CA VAL A 217 -8.27 7.40 -19.80
C VAL A 217 -7.44 7.48 -21.08
N PRO A 218 -6.33 6.70 -21.20
CA PRO A 218 -5.50 6.75 -22.39
C PRO A 218 -6.26 6.24 -23.61
N GLN A 219 -6.00 6.85 -24.77
CA GLN A 219 -6.63 6.49 -26.04
C GLN A 219 -6.23 5.06 -26.46
N ALA A 220 -4.98 4.70 -26.24
CA ALA A 220 -4.43 3.39 -26.53
C ALA A 220 -3.59 2.87 -25.37
N ILE A 221 -3.61 1.56 -25.19
CA ILE A 221 -2.80 0.81 -24.24
C ILE A 221 -2.12 -0.33 -24.98
N SER A 222 -0.82 -0.48 -24.76
CA SER A 222 -0.05 -1.63 -25.24
C SER A 222 0.76 -2.22 -24.08
N ALA A 223 0.96 -3.51 -24.07
CA ALA A 223 1.81 -4.19 -23.09
C ALA A 223 2.88 -5.01 -23.80
N ALA A 224 3.95 -5.30 -23.09
CA ALA A 224 5.00 -6.18 -23.60
C ALA A 224 5.62 -7.00 -22.45
N VAL A 225 6.28 -8.10 -22.82
CA VAL A 225 7.06 -8.93 -21.91
C VAL A 225 8.41 -9.25 -22.53
N CYS A 226 9.47 -9.24 -21.70
CA CYS A 226 10.82 -9.58 -22.13
C CYS A 226 11.55 -10.32 -21.02
N SER A 227 12.22 -11.44 -21.33
CA SER A 227 13.02 -12.21 -20.38
C SER A 227 14.50 -11.90 -20.50
N PHE A 228 15.26 -12.11 -19.42
CA PHE A 228 16.70 -11.84 -19.33
C PHE A 228 17.43 -13.03 -18.70
N ASP A 229 18.75 -13.12 -18.92
CA ASP A 229 19.55 -14.18 -18.30
C ASP A 229 19.85 -13.87 -16.83
N THR A 230 19.90 -12.59 -16.46
CA THR A 230 20.22 -12.15 -15.09
C THR A 230 19.26 -11.06 -14.59
N LEU A 231 19.11 -10.97 -13.26
CA LEU A 231 18.39 -9.84 -12.64
C LEU A 231 19.04 -8.49 -12.99
N HIS A 232 20.36 -8.46 -13.13
CA HIS A 232 21.11 -7.25 -13.46
C HIS A 232 20.71 -6.70 -14.85
N ASP A 233 20.68 -7.55 -15.88
CA ASP A 233 20.27 -7.15 -17.22
C ASP A 233 18.82 -6.62 -17.26
N ALA A 234 17.92 -7.25 -16.51
CA ALA A 234 16.54 -6.81 -16.39
C ALA A 234 16.44 -5.41 -15.74
N VAL A 235 17.16 -5.21 -14.62
CA VAL A 235 17.13 -3.92 -13.91
C VAL A 235 17.80 -2.82 -14.72
N ASP A 236 18.94 -3.10 -15.36
CA ASP A 236 19.62 -2.12 -16.23
C ASP A 236 18.74 -1.71 -17.41
N THR A 237 17.94 -2.64 -17.94
CA THR A 237 16.92 -2.31 -18.94
C THR A 237 15.90 -1.34 -18.38
N ALA A 238 15.36 -1.60 -17.17
CA ALA A 238 14.40 -0.72 -16.54
C ALA A 238 14.98 0.69 -16.30
N ILE A 239 16.21 0.76 -15.79
CA ILE A 239 16.92 2.03 -15.57
C ILE A 239 17.07 2.79 -16.89
N SER A 240 17.53 2.12 -17.95
CA SER A 240 17.76 2.72 -19.27
C SER A 240 16.46 3.23 -19.90
N VAL A 241 15.35 2.50 -19.73
CA VAL A 241 14.01 2.91 -20.18
C VAL A 241 13.58 4.20 -19.47
N ILE A 242 13.74 4.27 -18.15
CA ILE A 242 13.40 5.47 -17.38
C ILE A 242 14.30 6.67 -17.75
N GLN A 243 15.63 6.44 -17.85
CA GLN A 243 16.59 7.49 -18.22
C GLN A 243 16.38 8.02 -19.64
N SER A 244 15.84 7.19 -20.53
CA SER A 244 15.47 7.60 -21.89
C SER A 244 14.16 8.39 -21.94
N ALA A 245 13.58 8.73 -20.81
CA ALA A 245 12.32 9.46 -20.68
C ALA A 245 11.14 8.78 -21.40
N ILE A 246 11.16 7.46 -21.56
CA ILE A 246 10.04 6.70 -22.09
C ILE A 246 8.95 6.69 -21.00
N PRO A 247 7.76 7.24 -21.26
CA PRO A 247 6.74 7.39 -20.22
C PRO A 247 5.96 6.10 -20.03
N VAL A 248 6.65 5.04 -19.60
CA VAL A 248 6.02 3.74 -19.31
C VAL A 248 4.94 3.89 -18.25
N ALA A 249 3.81 3.22 -18.44
CA ALA A 249 2.74 3.20 -17.46
C ALA A 249 3.01 2.21 -16.33
N ARG A 250 3.65 1.08 -16.66
CA ARG A 250 4.10 0.05 -15.72
C ARG A 250 5.41 -0.53 -16.21
N ILE A 251 6.28 -0.88 -15.27
CA ILE A 251 7.47 -1.69 -15.50
C ILE A 251 7.72 -2.57 -14.28
N GLU A 252 7.45 -3.86 -14.43
CA GLU A 252 7.38 -4.82 -13.34
C GLU A 252 8.36 -5.95 -13.56
N LEU A 253 9.09 -6.34 -12.53
CA LEU A 253 10.03 -7.46 -12.56
C LEU A 253 9.46 -8.67 -11.82
N LEU A 254 9.59 -9.83 -12.42
CA LEU A 254 9.44 -11.13 -11.76
C LEU A 254 10.74 -11.91 -11.90
N ASP A 255 11.25 -12.49 -10.80
CA ASP A 255 12.43 -13.36 -10.86
C ASP A 255 12.09 -14.74 -11.46
N ASP A 256 13.09 -15.57 -11.65
CA ASP A 256 12.94 -16.94 -12.20
C ASP A 256 12.06 -17.83 -11.30
N VAL A 257 12.15 -17.66 -9.98
CA VAL A 257 11.34 -18.41 -9.02
C VAL A 257 9.86 -18.03 -9.13
N MET A 258 9.57 -16.72 -9.26
CA MET A 258 8.20 -16.25 -9.46
C MET A 258 7.66 -16.67 -10.82
N MET A 259 8.48 -16.59 -11.89
CA MET A 259 8.08 -17.03 -13.23
C MET A 259 7.71 -18.51 -13.27
N ARG A 260 8.38 -19.36 -12.49
CA ARG A 260 7.99 -20.77 -12.32
C ARG A 260 6.62 -20.90 -11.67
N GLY A 261 6.37 -20.12 -10.61
CA GLY A 261 5.06 -20.07 -9.95
C GLY A 261 3.95 -19.61 -10.88
N ILE A 262 4.18 -18.55 -11.64
CA ILE A 262 3.22 -18.00 -12.63
C ILE A 262 2.91 -19.02 -13.73
N ASN A 263 3.93 -19.67 -14.30
CA ASN A 263 3.73 -20.69 -15.33
C ASN A 263 2.86 -21.84 -14.82
N ALA A 264 3.10 -22.30 -13.60
CA ALA A 264 2.31 -23.37 -12.98
C ALA A 264 0.86 -22.92 -12.70
N TYR A 265 0.67 -21.72 -12.17
CA TYR A 265 -0.62 -21.17 -11.77
C TYR A 265 -1.52 -20.86 -12.98
N ALA A 266 -0.98 -20.11 -13.95
CA ALA A 266 -1.73 -19.62 -15.10
C ALA A 266 -1.59 -20.51 -16.34
N LYS A 267 -0.88 -21.65 -16.24
CA LYS A 267 -0.60 -22.59 -17.35
C LYS A 267 0.02 -21.88 -18.56
N LEU A 268 0.98 -21.00 -18.29
CA LEU A 268 1.72 -20.27 -19.30
C LEU A 268 3.04 -21.00 -19.62
N GLY A 269 3.64 -20.67 -20.75
CA GLY A 269 4.90 -21.26 -21.20
C GLY A 269 6.01 -20.22 -21.32
N TYR A 270 6.05 -19.24 -20.41
CA TYR A 270 7.12 -18.24 -20.39
C TYR A 270 8.44 -18.89 -19.94
N ARG A 271 9.55 -18.32 -20.40
CA ARG A 271 10.87 -18.70 -19.93
C ARG A 271 10.95 -18.50 -18.41
N GLU A 272 11.45 -19.50 -17.67
CA GLU A 272 11.69 -19.41 -16.22
C GLU A 272 13.01 -18.66 -15.98
N ALA A 273 12.99 -17.35 -16.13
CA ALA A 273 14.10 -16.42 -16.01
C ALA A 273 13.58 -15.05 -15.56
N PRO A 274 14.45 -14.15 -15.06
CA PRO A 274 14.05 -12.78 -14.76
C PRO A 274 13.31 -12.16 -15.94
N THR A 275 12.11 -11.63 -15.70
CA THR A 275 11.22 -11.16 -16.77
C THR A 275 10.65 -9.79 -16.42
N LEU A 276 10.74 -8.86 -17.37
CA LEU A 276 10.08 -7.55 -17.29
C LEU A 276 8.74 -7.59 -18.01
N PHE A 277 7.74 -6.99 -17.36
CA PHE A 277 6.41 -6.73 -17.91
C PHE A 277 6.25 -5.22 -18.06
N PHE A 278 5.86 -4.77 -19.24
CA PHE A 278 5.70 -3.35 -19.57
C PHE A 278 4.25 -3.03 -19.91
N GLU A 279 3.82 -1.81 -19.59
CA GLU A 279 2.60 -1.23 -20.13
C GLU A 279 2.86 0.20 -20.60
N PHE A 280 2.31 0.55 -21.76
CA PHE A 280 2.47 1.84 -22.42
C PHE A 280 1.11 2.47 -22.62
N HIS A 281 0.96 3.75 -22.25
CA HIS A 281 -0.25 4.53 -22.39
C HIS A 281 -0.03 5.73 -23.29
N GLY A 282 -0.99 6.05 -24.17
CA GLY A 282 -0.90 7.22 -25.04
C GLY A 282 -1.87 7.18 -26.21
N SER A 283 -1.50 7.79 -27.33
CA SER A 283 -2.13 7.56 -28.64
C SER A 283 -1.61 6.26 -29.26
N GLU A 284 -2.26 5.75 -30.30
CA GLU A 284 -1.81 4.53 -31.00
C GLU A 284 -0.36 4.66 -31.50
N THR A 285 0.00 5.81 -32.10
CA THR A 285 1.38 6.06 -32.53
C THR A 285 2.35 6.10 -31.37
N SER A 286 2.01 6.81 -30.29
CA SER A 286 2.89 6.96 -29.14
C SER A 286 3.16 5.64 -28.42
N VAL A 287 2.15 4.77 -28.26
CA VAL A 287 2.39 3.45 -27.62
C VAL A 287 3.25 2.52 -28.48
N ALA A 288 3.19 2.66 -29.82
CA ALA A 288 4.05 1.92 -30.72
C ALA A 288 5.52 2.40 -30.59
N GLU A 289 5.75 3.72 -30.66
CA GLU A 289 7.07 4.33 -30.49
C GLU A 289 7.71 3.98 -29.13
N GLN A 290 6.94 4.05 -28.05
CA GLN A 290 7.40 3.67 -26.69
C GLN A 290 7.84 2.20 -26.64
N ALA A 291 7.05 1.30 -27.22
CA ALA A 291 7.34 -0.12 -27.19
C ALA A 291 8.54 -0.48 -28.10
N GLU A 292 8.70 0.16 -29.26
CA GLU A 292 9.88 0.00 -30.14
C GLU A 292 11.16 0.47 -29.45
N ALA A 293 11.10 1.62 -28.78
CA ALA A 293 12.23 2.15 -28.01
C ALA A 293 12.60 1.23 -26.85
N ALA A 294 11.60 0.74 -26.08
CA ALA A 294 11.83 -0.20 -24.98
C ALA A 294 12.39 -1.54 -25.48
N GLN A 295 11.94 -2.02 -26.64
CA GLN A 295 12.48 -3.22 -27.29
C GLN A 295 13.95 -3.06 -27.69
N ALA A 296 14.33 -1.92 -28.25
CA ALA A 296 15.72 -1.64 -28.62
C ALA A 296 16.62 -1.63 -27.38
N ILE A 297 16.20 -0.94 -26.29
CA ILE A 297 16.91 -0.92 -25.02
C ILE A 297 17.03 -2.32 -24.42
N ALA A 298 15.95 -3.10 -24.43
CA ALA A 298 16.00 -4.48 -23.94
C ALA A 298 16.99 -5.35 -24.73
N ALA A 299 17.08 -5.16 -26.04
CA ALA A 299 18.04 -5.87 -26.87
C ALA A 299 19.50 -5.49 -26.53
N ASP A 300 19.78 -4.21 -26.25
CA ASP A 300 21.10 -3.74 -25.83
C ASP A 300 21.53 -4.36 -24.49
N HIS A 301 20.58 -4.69 -23.62
CA HIS A 301 20.78 -5.38 -22.35
C HIS A 301 20.50 -6.90 -22.43
N ARG A 302 20.68 -7.51 -23.59
CA ARG A 302 20.55 -8.97 -23.78
C ARG A 302 19.17 -9.54 -23.47
N GLY A 303 18.11 -8.76 -23.68
CA GLY A 303 16.74 -9.22 -23.54
C GLY A 303 16.33 -10.23 -24.61
N HIS A 304 15.56 -11.23 -24.23
CA HIS A 304 15.09 -12.31 -25.09
C HIS A 304 13.58 -12.31 -25.23
N GLY A 305 13.09 -12.54 -26.45
CA GLY A 305 11.68 -12.80 -26.69
C GLY A 305 10.76 -11.63 -26.37
N PHE A 306 11.17 -10.39 -26.70
CA PHE A 306 10.30 -9.23 -26.52
C PHE A 306 8.99 -9.44 -27.30
N ALA A 307 7.89 -9.63 -26.59
CA ALA A 307 6.59 -9.95 -27.15
C ALA A 307 5.56 -8.86 -26.81
N TRP A 308 4.93 -8.31 -27.86
CA TRP A 308 3.90 -7.27 -27.72
C TRP A 308 2.52 -7.88 -27.55
N ALA A 309 1.74 -7.31 -26.64
CA ALA A 309 0.33 -7.60 -26.43
C ALA A 309 -0.49 -6.33 -26.75
N LYS A 310 -1.01 -6.24 -27.98
CA LYS A 310 -1.84 -5.12 -28.46
C LYS A 310 -3.33 -5.38 -28.23
N ALA A 311 -3.78 -6.62 -28.44
CA ALA A 311 -5.16 -7.00 -28.21
C ALA A 311 -5.49 -6.97 -26.71
N GLN A 312 -6.70 -6.54 -26.36
CA GLN A 312 -7.14 -6.44 -24.96
C GLN A 312 -7.06 -7.80 -24.22
N GLU A 313 -7.42 -8.87 -24.90
CA GLU A 313 -7.36 -10.23 -24.34
C GLU A 313 -5.94 -10.66 -23.97
N ASP A 314 -4.96 -10.37 -24.85
CA ASP A 314 -3.56 -10.68 -24.59
C ASP A 314 -2.99 -9.85 -23.44
N ARG A 315 -3.32 -8.54 -23.38
CA ARG A 315 -2.94 -7.68 -22.26
C ARG A 315 -3.56 -8.17 -20.95
N SER A 316 -4.86 -8.51 -20.97
CA SER A 316 -5.57 -9.02 -19.80
C SER A 316 -4.95 -10.32 -19.29
N ARG A 317 -4.55 -11.24 -20.21
CA ARG A 317 -3.90 -12.49 -19.84
C ARG A 317 -2.51 -12.25 -19.22
N LEU A 318 -1.75 -11.31 -19.78
CA LEU A 318 -0.42 -10.92 -19.27
C LEU A 318 -0.51 -10.34 -17.88
N TRP A 319 -1.41 -9.36 -17.66
CA TRP A 319 -1.57 -8.73 -16.35
C TRP A 319 -2.26 -9.64 -15.33
N HIS A 320 -3.18 -10.51 -15.76
CA HIS A 320 -3.78 -11.51 -14.87
C HIS A 320 -2.71 -12.42 -14.25
N ALA A 321 -1.72 -12.80 -15.01
CA ALA A 321 -0.58 -13.57 -14.48
C ALA A 321 0.19 -12.78 -13.42
N ARG A 322 0.53 -11.51 -13.70
CA ARG A 322 1.27 -10.63 -12.77
C ARG A 322 0.45 -10.29 -11.52
N ASP A 323 -0.83 -9.99 -11.65
CA ASP A 323 -1.69 -9.58 -10.53
C ASP A 323 -1.97 -10.73 -9.54
N ASN A 324 -1.75 -11.98 -9.94
CA ASN A 324 -1.92 -13.16 -9.09
C ASN A 324 -0.60 -13.71 -8.52
N THR A 325 0.46 -12.92 -8.47
CA THR A 325 1.79 -13.34 -7.98
C THR A 325 1.76 -13.90 -6.55
N LEU A 326 0.93 -13.38 -5.66
CA LEU A 326 0.79 -13.94 -4.31
C LEU A 326 0.32 -15.40 -4.35
N TYR A 327 -0.75 -15.69 -5.10
CA TYR A 327 -1.31 -17.05 -5.20
C TYR A 327 -0.38 -17.97 -5.98
N ALA A 328 0.24 -17.46 -7.03
CA ALA A 328 1.25 -18.18 -7.80
C ALA A 328 2.47 -18.55 -6.93
N GLY A 329 2.95 -17.60 -6.13
CA GLY A 329 4.03 -17.82 -5.17
C GLY A 329 3.67 -18.86 -4.11
N LEU A 330 2.50 -18.74 -3.46
CA LEU A 330 2.00 -19.73 -2.50
C LEU A 330 1.86 -21.12 -3.11
N GLY A 331 1.53 -21.22 -4.39
CA GLY A 331 1.46 -22.47 -5.14
C GLY A 331 2.81 -23.21 -5.25
N LEU A 332 3.95 -22.52 -5.10
CA LEU A 332 5.28 -23.14 -5.10
C LEU A 332 5.52 -24.02 -3.85
N ARG A 333 4.81 -23.73 -2.75
CA ARG A 333 4.89 -24.51 -1.52
C ARG A 333 3.48 -24.65 -0.91
N PRO A 334 2.70 -25.68 -1.29
CA PRO A 334 1.35 -25.89 -0.76
C PRO A 334 1.32 -25.95 0.78
N GLY A 335 0.40 -25.24 1.40
CA GLY A 335 0.26 -25.13 2.86
C GLY A 335 1.17 -24.09 3.53
N ALA A 336 2.06 -23.44 2.79
CA ALA A 336 2.88 -22.35 3.32
C ALA A 336 2.06 -21.07 3.57
N ARG A 337 2.60 -20.22 4.45
CA ARG A 337 2.27 -18.80 4.55
C ARG A 337 3.40 -17.97 3.94
N ALA A 338 3.07 -16.81 3.41
CA ALA A 338 4.06 -15.87 2.93
C ALA A 338 4.33 -14.78 3.99
N VAL A 339 5.60 -14.55 4.31
CA VAL A 339 6.06 -13.30 4.91
C VAL A 339 6.42 -12.40 3.74
N ILE A 340 5.63 -11.34 3.53
CA ILE A 340 5.79 -10.43 2.39
C ILE A 340 6.64 -9.26 2.86
N THR A 341 7.80 -9.10 2.24
CA THR A 341 8.72 -8.00 2.52
C THR A 341 8.41 -6.79 1.62
N ASP A 342 8.97 -5.62 1.98
CA ASP A 342 8.81 -4.40 1.20
C ASP A 342 9.97 -3.47 1.50
N VAL A 343 10.82 -3.21 0.51
CA VAL A 343 11.89 -2.21 0.58
C VAL A 343 11.93 -1.42 -0.73
N CYS A 344 12.47 -0.20 -0.66
CA CYS A 344 12.74 0.58 -1.85
C CYS A 344 14.14 1.18 -1.72
N VAL A 345 14.89 1.16 -2.83
CA VAL A 345 16.25 1.70 -2.92
C VAL A 345 16.34 2.67 -4.10
N PRO A 346 17.32 3.59 -4.11
CA PRO A 346 17.62 4.34 -5.32
C PRO A 346 17.78 3.37 -6.50
N ILE A 347 17.16 3.69 -7.64
CA ILE A 347 17.05 2.75 -8.77
C ILE A 347 18.44 2.25 -9.24
N SER A 348 19.48 3.07 -9.10
CA SER A 348 20.87 2.71 -9.41
C SER A 348 21.45 1.63 -8.49
N ARG A 349 20.85 1.38 -7.32
CA ARG A 349 21.27 0.35 -6.36
C ARG A 349 20.39 -0.91 -6.41
N LEU A 350 19.34 -0.87 -7.24
CA LEU A 350 18.32 -1.91 -7.25
C LEU A 350 18.89 -3.28 -7.68
N ALA A 351 19.71 -3.33 -8.72
CA ALA A 351 20.29 -4.59 -9.20
C ALA A 351 21.17 -5.27 -8.13
N GLU A 352 21.98 -4.48 -7.44
CA GLU A 352 22.83 -4.95 -6.33
C GLU A 352 21.96 -5.48 -5.18
N CYS A 353 21.00 -4.67 -4.73
CA CYS A 353 20.11 -5.04 -3.63
C CYS A 353 19.32 -6.32 -3.91
N LEU A 354 18.74 -6.45 -5.11
CA LEU A 354 18.02 -7.65 -5.55
C LEU A 354 18.90 -8.89 -5.59
N THR A 355 20.08 -8.77 -6.20
CA THR A 355 21.01 -9.91 -6.35
C THR A 355 21.51 -10.41 -5.01
N GLU A 356 21.88 -9.51 -4.10
CA GLU A 356 22.31 -9.90 -2.75
C GLU A 356 21.16 -10.48 -1.93
N THR A 357 19.94 -9.93 -2.07
CA THR A 357 18.76 -10.45 -1.38
C THR A 357 18.38 -11.83 -1.89
N ARG A 358 18.46 -12.08 -3.22
CA ARG A 358 18.23 -13.42 -3.79
C ARG A 358 19.25 -14.43 -3.25
N ARG A 359 20.54 -14.07 -3.30
CA ARG A 359 21.62 -14.93 -2.78
C ARG A 359 21.41 -15.28 -1.31
N ASP A 360 21.07 -14.28 -0.47
CA ASP A 360 20.82 -14.47 0.96
C ASP A 360 19.65 -15.44 1.20
N ALA A 361 18.57 -15.35 0.43
CA ALA A 361 17.47 -16.30 0.53
C ALA A 361 17.87 -17.73 0.12
N ASP A 362 18.67 -17.87 -0.93
CA ASP A 362 19.16 -19.17 -1.43
C ASP A 362 20.12 -19.84 -0.43
N GLU A 363 21.07 -19.09 0.13
CA GLU A 363 22.03 -19.56 1.15
C GLU A 363 21.33 -20.07 2.41
N HIS A 364 20.15 -19.53 2.75
CA HIS A 364 19.35 -19.96 3.89
C HIS A 364 18.24 -20.96 3.52
N GLY A 365 18.17 -21.40 2.28
CA GLY A 365 17.26 -22.45 1.82
C GLY A 365 15.79 -22.05 1.74
N PHE A 366 15.47 -20.75 1.63
CA PHE A 366 14.10 -20.30 1.49
C PHE A 366 13.60 -20.37 0.04
N THR A 367 12.40 -20.91 -0.14
CA THR A 367 11.62 -20.66 -1.36
C THR A 367 11.01 -19.27 -1.21
N ALA A 368 11.57 -18.30 -1.92
CA ALA A 368 11.24 -16.89 -1.73
C ALA A 368 11.21 -16.13 -3.06
N PRO A 369 10.13 -16.29 -3.87
CA PRO A 369 10.00 -15.56 -5.15
C PRO A 369 9.99 -14.04 -4.95
N ILE A 370 10.57 -13.32 -5.92
CA ILE A 370 10.68 -11.86 -5.93
C ILE A 370 9.78 -11.26 -7.00
N VAL A 371 9.11 -10.18 -6.65
CA VAL A 371 8.38 -9.29 -7.55
C VAL A 371 8.77 -7.84 -7.27
N GLY A 372 8.77 -6.96 -8.27
CA GLY A 372 9.20 -5.58 -8.02
C GLY A 372 8.61 -4.56 -8.97
N HIS A 373 8.29 -3.39 -8.41
CA HIS A 373 8.00 -2.14 -9.11
C HIS A 373 9.31 -1.45 -9.46
N VAL A 374 10.05 -2.07 -10.41
CA VAL A 374 11.46 -1.73 -10.67
C VAL A 374 11.65 -0.34 -11.26
N GLY A 375 10.59 0.28 -11.80
CA GLY A 375 10.60 1.66 -12.24
C GLY A 375 10.80 2.67 -11.11
N ASP A 376 10.42 2.29 -9.88
CA ASP A 376 10.49 3.13 -8.68
C ASP A 376 11.59 2.66 -7.68
N GLY A 377 12.26 1.54 -7.98
CA GLY A 377 13.26 0.96 -7.08
C GLY A 377 12.68 0.11 -5.93
N ASN A 378 11.38 -0.16 -5.96
CA ASN A 378 10.67 -0.95 -4.95
C ASN A 378 10.58 -2.42 -5.35
N PHE A 379 10.75 -3.33 -4.39
CA PHE A 379 10.54 -4.76 -4.60
C PHE A 379 10.11 -5.49 -3.34
N HIS A 380 9.48 -6.64 -3.56
CA HIS A 380 8.97 -7.53 -2.54
C HIS A 380 9.53 -8.94 -2.72
N MET A 381 9.81 -9.61 -1.62
CA MET A 381 10.12 -11.03 -1.56
C MET A 381 9.02 -11.73 -0.78
N LEU A 382 8.47 -12.81 -1.31
CA LEU A 382 7.48 -13.64 -0.64
C LEU A 382 8.21 -14.82 0.02
N ILE A 383 8.61 -14.69 1.27
CA ILE A 383 9.30 -15.75 2.00
C ILE A 383 8.27 -16.79 2.44
N LEU A 384 8.30 -17.97 1.82
CA LEU A 384 7.34 -19.03 2.09
C LEU A 384 7.77 -19.85 3.31
N ILE A 385 6.96 -19.85 4.36
CA ILE A 385 7.20 -20.55 5.60
C ILE A 385 6.10 -21.56 5.91
N ASP A 386 6.47 -22.66 6.55
CA ASP A 386 5.52 -23.58 7.17
C ASP A 386 5.09 -23.00 8.54
N PRO A 387 3.80 -22.64 8.72
CA PRO A 387 3.33 -22.05 9.98
C PRO A 387 3.46 -23.00 11.18
N ALA A 388 3.66 -24.29 10.96
CA ALA A 388 3.89 -25.29 12.01
C ALA A 388 5.37 -25.36 12.47
N LYS A 389 6.27 -24.64 11.80
CA LYS A 389 7.72 -24.63 12.09
C LYS A 389 8.17 -23.26 12.57
N PRO A 390 8.31 -23.04 13.90
CA PRO A 390 8.76 -21.78 14.46
C PRO A 390 10.11 -21.30 13.91
N ASP A 391 11.05 -22.22 13.71
CA ASP A 391 12.39 -21.91 13.19
C ASP A 391 12.35 -21.26 11.80
N GLU A 392 11.39 -21.65 10.94
CA GLU A 392 11.23 -21.01 9.63
C GLU A 392 10.69 -19.57 9.77
N ALA A 393 9.82 -19.31 10.73
CA ALA A 393 9.31 -17.96 10.99
C ALA A 393 10.43 -17.03 11.53
N GLU A 394 11.28 -17.55 12.44
CA GLU A 394 12.45 -16.82 12.94
C GLU A 394 13.47 -16.56 11.83
N GLY A 395 13.74 -17.57 11.01
CA GLY A 395 14.61 -17.43 9.84
C GLY A 395 14.13 -16.42 8.83
N ALA A 396 12.81 -16.40 8.54
CA ALA A 396 12.20 -15.41 7.65
C ALA A 396 12.30 -13.99 8.22
N LYS A 397 12.07 -13.81 9.52
CA LYS A 397 12.27 -12.53 10.20
C LYS A 397 13.73 -12.06 10.11
N ALA A 398 14.69 -12.96 10.31
CA ALA A 398 16.11 -12.64 10.19
C ALA A 398 16.49 -12.26 8.74
N LEU A 399 15.97 -12.96 7.73
CA LEU A 399 16.17 -12.62 6.32
C LEU A 399 15.58 -11.24 5.99
N GLN A 400 14.36 -10.94 6.44
CA GLN A 400 13.74 -9.63 6.29
C GLN A 400 14.58 -8.53 6.94
N ALA A 401 15.09 -8.75 8.15
CA ALA A 401 15.94 -7.77 8.85
C ALA A 401 17.24 -7.47 8.08
N ARG A 402 17.89 -8.49 7.51
CA ARG A 402 19.09 -8.28 6.68
C ARG A 402 18.78 -7.56 5.37
N MET A 403 17.62 -7.87 4.74
CA MET A 403 17.15 -7.17 3.55
C MET A 403 16.90 -5.69 3.83
N VAL A 404 16.24 -5.34 4.94
CA VAL A 404 16.00 -3.96 5.36
C VAL A 404 17.31 -3.23 5.67
N ALA A 405 18.22 -3.86 6.44
CA ALA A 405 19.52 -3.26 6.74
C ALA A 405 20.33 -2.98 5.46
N ARG A 406 20.27 -3.88 4.47
CA ARG A 406 20.88 -3.68 3.15
C ARG A 406 20.28 -2.49 2.41
N ALA A 407 18.95 -2.39 2.38
CA ALA A 407 18.26 -1.28 1.73
C ALA A 407 18.63 0.07 2.38
N ILE A 408 18.61 0.17 3.69
CA ILE A 408 18.99 1.38 4.44
C ILE A 408 20.47 1.74 4.15
N ALA A 409 21.40 0.77 4.15
CA ALA A 409 22.80 1.01 3.82
C ALA A 409 23.03 1.48 2.37
N MET A 410 22.05 1.32 1.51
CA MET A 410 22.03 1.78 0.11
C MET A 410 21.23 3.07 -0.10
N ASP A 411 21.04 3.90 0.95
CA ASP A 411 20.19 5.10 0.93
C ASP A 411 18.72 4.82 0.59
N GLY A 412 18.23 3.63 0.88
CA GLY A 412 16.86 3.19 0.68
C GLY A 412 15.99 3.32 1.92
N THR A 413 14.83 2.68 1.88
CA THR A 413 13.83 2.70 2.96
C THR A 413 13.38 1.29 3.33
N CYS A 414 13.01 1.11 4.59
CA CYS A 414 12.45 -0.14 5.11
C CYS A 414 11.06 -0.45 4.58
N THR A 415 10.38 0.51 3.93
CA THR A 415 9.04 0.34 3.37
C THR A 415 8.83 1.23 2.15
N GLY A 416 8.55 0.63 0.99
CA GLY A 416 8.19 1.36 -0.23
C GLY A 416 6.72 1.80 -0.23
N GLU A 417 5.82 0.91 0.23
CA GLU A 417 4.38 1.15 0.11
C GLU A 417 3.50 0.55 1.23
N HIS A 418 3.98 -0.44 2.02
CA HIS A 418 3.16 -1.12 3.03
C HIS A 418 2.94 -0.30 4.31
N GLY A 419 3.75 0.73 4.53
CA GLY A 419 3.79 1.49 5.77
C GLY A 419 4.63 0.81 6.86
N ILE A 420 4.69 1.43 8.02
CA ILE A 420 5.44 0.95 9.19
C ILE A 420 4.62 -0.07 10.00
N GLY A 421 3.34 0.23 10.24
CA GLY A 421 2.42 -0.62 11.01
C GLY A 421 3.01 -1.04 12.34
N LEU A 422 2.96 -2.35 12.61
CA LEU A 422 3.60 -3.04 13.73
C LEU A 422 4.98 -3.60 13.35
N GLY A 423 5.14 -3.97 12.08
CA GLY A 423 6.24 -4.81 11.63
C GLY A 423 7.57 -4.11 11.46
N LYS A 424 7.55 -2.81 11.24
CA LYS A 424 8.73 -2.04 10.84
C LYS A 424 9.13 -0.93 11.81
N ILE A 425 8.50 -0.89 12.99
CA ILE A 425 8.78 0.14 14.03
C ILE A 425 10.26 0.19 14.39
N ASP A 426 10.88 -0.98 14.54
CA ASP A 426 12.28 -1.09 14.97
C ASP A 426 13.27 -0.52 13.94
N TYR A 427 12.89 -0.48 12.65
CA TYR A 427 13.76 0.02 11.56
C TYR A 427 13.68 1.54 11.37
N LEU A 428 12.62 2.18 11.90
CA LEU A 428 12.36 3.60 11.63
C LEU A 428 13.46 4.51 12.16
N ALA A 429 14.01 4.17 13.33
CA ALA A 429 15.11 4.92 13.94
C ALA A 429 16.43 4.70 13.19
N ASP A 430 16.68 3.50 12.69
CA ASP A 430 17.87 3.18 11.89
C ASP A 430 17.87 3.93 10.56
N GLU A 431 16.68 4.14 9.97
CA GLU A 431 16.51 4.86 8.70
C GLU A 431 16.56 6.38 8.86
N LEU A 432 15.88 6.94 9.86
CA LEU A 432 15.60 8.38 9.92
C LEU A 432 16.24 9.10 11.10
N GLY A 433 16.87 8.37 12.05
CA GLY A 433 17.59 8.95 13.19
C GLY A 433 16.74 9.95 13.99
N GLU A 434 17.28 11.12 14.28
CA GLU A 434 16.63 12.17 15.09
C GLU A 434 15.33 12.73 14.49
N ALA A 435 15.06 12.53 13.20
CA ALA A 435 13.79 12.94 12.59
C ALA A 435 12.60 12.20 13.21
N VAL A 436 12.81 11.00 13.78
CA VAL A 436 11.78 10.24 14.50
C VAL A 436 11.29 10.98 15.73
N ASP A 437 12.16 11.74 16.44
CA ASP A 437 11.75 12.51 17.61
C ASP A 437 10.91 13.73 17.22
N VAL A 438 11.15 14.32 16.07
CA VAL A 438 10.27 15.35 15.50
C VAL A 438 8.89 14.76 15.17
N MET A 439 8.84 13.55 14.58
CA MET A 439 7.57 12.87 14.31
C MET A 439 6.79 12.56 15.62
N LYS A 440 7.48 12.11 16.67
CA LYS A 440 6.86 11.89 18.01
C LYS A 440 6.32 13.19 18.59
N SER A 441 7.04 14.30 18.43
CA SER A 441 6.59 15.62 18.88
C SER A 441 5.30 16.05 18.16
N ILE A 442 5.20 15.82 16.84
CA ILE A 442 3.98 16.05 16.05
C ILE A 442 2.83 15.16 16.56
N LYS A 443 3.11 13.87 16.77
CA LYS A 443 2.12 12.91 17.33
C LYS A 443 1.59 13.40 18.67
N THR A 444 2.46 13.78 19.60
CA THR A 444 2.09 14.26 20.93
C THR A 444 1.29 15.56 20.87
N ALA A 445 1.62 16.48 19.96
CA ALA A 445 0.90 17.73 19.79
C ALA A 445 -0.54 17.54 19.27
N LEU A 446 -0.78 16.54 18.41
CA LEU A 446 -2.09 16.28 17.80
C LEU A 446 -2.92 15.25 18.59
N ASP A 447 -2.28 14.37 19.33
CA ASP A 447 -2.89 13.29 20.10
C ASP A 447 -2.15 13.12 21.45
N PRO A 448 -2.33 14.08 22.37
CA PRO A 448 -1.58 14.11 23.65
C PRO A 448 -1.90 12.93 24.57
N ASP A 449 -3.08 12.32 24.43
CA ASP A 449 -3.49 11.15 25.20
C ASP A 449 -3.12 9.81 24.55
N GLY A 450 -2.55 9.82 23.33
CA GLY A 450 -2.11 8.63 22.61
C GLY A 450 -3.24 7.68 22.23
N LEU A 451 -4.42 8.20 21.91
CA LEU A 451 -5.63 7.41 21.61
C LEU A 451 -5.74 6.99 20.14
N MET A 452 -5.14 7.77 19.23
CA MET A 452 -5.23 7.52 17.79
C MET A 452 -4.29 6.40 17.37
N ASN A 453 -4.85 5.27 16.98
CA ASN A 453 -4.21 4.04 16.48
C ASN A 453 -2.90 3.69 17.22
N PRO A 454 -2.95 3.48 18.54
CA PRO A 454 -1.74 3.31 19.34
C PRO A 454 -0.92 2.08 18.91
N GLY A 455 0.41 2.17 19.07
CA GLY A 455 1.33 1.09 18.72
C GLY A 455 1.59 0.91 17.23
N LYS A 456 1.25 1.92 16.41
CA LYS A 456 1.61 1.99 14.98
C LYS A 456 2.59 3.14 14.77
N ILE A 457 3.53 2.95 13.84
CA ILE A 457 4.64 3.87 13.56
C ILE A 457 5.61 3.97 14.74
N PHE A 458 5.09 4.10 15.97
CA PHE A 458 5.87 4.14 17.21
C PHE A 458 5.39 3.07 18.19
N ALA A 459 6.29 2.52 19.00
CA ALA A 459 5.92 1.61 20.08
C ALA A 459 4.95 2.26 21.07
N SER A 460 4.02 1.49 21.62
CA SER A 460 3.07 1.98 22.61
C SER A 460 3.80 2.45 23.88
N GLY A 461 3.42 3.62 24.41
CA GLY A 461 4.02 4.19 25.63
C GLY A 461 5.11 5.23 25.39
N VAL A 462 5.39 5.58 24.16
CA VAL A 462 6.30 6.70 23.83
C VAL A 462 5.52 8.01 23.97
N HIS A 463 5.42 8.49 25.21
CA HIS A 463 5.20 9.90 25.50
C HIS A 463 6.59 10.54 25.65
N ALA A 464 6.84 11.59 24.85
CA ALA A 464 8.09 12.35 24.91
C ALA A 464 8.24 13.04 26.25
#